data_18ceed33982fe616282ce5769bbab852
#
_entry.id   18ceed33982fe616282ce5769bbab852
#
_cell.length_a   1.000
_cell.length_b   1.000
_cell.length_c   1.000
_cell.angle_alpha   90.00
_cell.angle_beta   90.00
_cell.angle_gamma   90.00
#
_symmetry.space_group_name_H-M   'P 1'
#
loop_
_entity.id
_entity.type
_entity.pdbx_description
1 polymer ?
#
loop_
_entity_poly.entity_id
_entity_poly.type
_entity_poly.pdbx_seq_one_letter_code
_entity_poly.pdbx_strand_id
1 'polypeptide(L)'
;MNGGLIHNKKFNLVAFLSMGLFLLIGFIDIFSWIFIMLPVVVCFYVYDIRHGAVYLTSGEISCFDYILYTVCAVELLCCLTSVYIPNSITATLKILLSIAFYFFIRTFIRFRSQFAFLYKVLSIVAGILSLITLFFFLLHRDRFYSVGFENLTDFRSHYRPFGQLSNNWATMLLCLVPFPIISILESGYRKEQICYICMEILMLVAILVSFSRGAYIALFVFFAMLITFFCIYKRDMLKKALAICLCVWLPTLLCMLPERKSVLITCFMNHTVSQQRSTAGRFVKWKEAINIFGLFPATGVGGGNYALASDTYRQERQGLFTSYATNTYLQVAAEKGIVGVIVYGALVLSLIYIGIHQMKKGELRSIVFFSILLALGVREVTFS
;
A
#
# COMPACT_ATOMS: atom_id res chain seq x y z
N MET A 1 22.21 35.71 4.01
CA MET A 1 21.77 34.54 3.21
C MET A 1 21.90 33.19 3.93
N ASN A 2 22.75 33.03 4.95
CA ASN A 2 22.97 31.73 5.62
C ASN A 2 21.88 31.30 6.63
N GLY A 3 21.09 32.22 7.18
CA GLY A 3 20.04 31.88 8.16
C GLY A 3 18.87 31.11 7.60
N GLY A 4 18.49 31.37 6.34
CA GLY A 4 17.39 30.68 5.66
C GLY A 4 17.70 29.22 5.31
N LEU A 5 18.96 28.91 5.03
CA LEU A 5 19.41 27.55 4.69
C LEU A 5 19.44 26.61 5.91
N ILE A 6 19.81 27.13 7.09
CA ILE A 6 19.85 26.37 8.35
C ILE A 6 18.42 26.11 8.85
N HIS A 7 17.53 27.09 8.72
CA HIS A 7 16.11 26.97 9.07
C HIS A 7 15.40 25.93 8.19
N ASN A 8 15.68 25.91 6.89
CA ASN A 8 15.15 24.90 5.96
C ASN A 8 15.64 23.47 6.27
N LYS A 9 16.90 23.29 6.71
CA LYS A 9 17.42 21.95 7.08
C LYS A 9 16.76 21.39 8.33
N LYS A 10 16.57 22.20 9.38
CA LYS A 10 15.89 21.78 10.62
C LYS A 10 14.41 21.46 10.36
N PHE A 11 13.76 22.29 9.56
CA PHE A 11 12.37 22.11 9.18
C PHE A 11 12.17 20.82 8.35
N ASN A 12 13.00 20.59 7.34
CA ASN A 12 12.97 19.36 6.55
C ASN A 12 13.19 18.12 7.41
N LEU A 13 14.11 18.17 8.37
CA LEU A 13 14.35 17.05 9.28
C LEU A 13 13.12 16.72 10.13
N VAL A 14 12.44 17.73 10.67
CA VAL A 14 11.21 17.54 11.48
C VAL A 14 10.07 17.01 10.61
N ALA A 15 9.89 17.51 9.39
CA ALA A 15 8.89 17.01 8.45
C ALA A 15 9.16 15.54 8.08
N PHE A 16 10.40 15.16 7.83
CA PHE A 16 10.79 13.80 7.51
C PHE A 16 10.69 12.85 8.72
N LEU A 17 11.04 13.29 9.90
CA LEU A 17 10.85 12.52 11.13
C LEU A 17 9.36 12.28 11.41
N SER A 18 8.52 13.30 11.24
CA SER A 18 7.06 13.14 11.40
C SER A 18 6.48 12.22 10.34
N MET A 19 7.00 12.22 9.13
CA MET A 19 6.60 11.35 8.04
C MET A 19 7.06 9.89 8.26
N GLY A 20 8.26 9.69 8.78
CA GLY A 20 8.75 8.36 9.18
C GLY A 20 7.97 7.80 10.38
N LEU A 21 7.71 8.63 11.39
CA LEU A 21 6.85 8.29 12.54
C LEU A 21 5.42 7.97 12.08
N PHE A 22 4.91 8.69 11.11
CA PHE A 22 3.65 8.48 10.46
C PHE A 22 3.53 7.09 9.82
N LEU A 23 4.52 6.68 9.03
CA LEU A 23 4.55 5.35 8.44
C LEU A 23 4.58 4.26 9.53
N LEU A 24 5.35 4.46 10.59
CA LEU A 24 5.43 3.54 11.71
C LEU A 24 4.12 3.44 12.51
N ILE A 25 3.48 4.58 12.80
CA ILE A 25 2.26 4.66 13.62
C ILE A 25 1.01 4.33 12.81
N GLY A 26 0.95 4.68 11.53
CA GLY A 26 -0.18 4.38 10.64
C GLY A 26 -0.47 2.88 10.52
N PHE A 27 0.45 2.02 10.98
CA PHE A 27 0.31 0.58 11.00
C PHE A 27 -0.25 0.00 12.31
N ILE A 28 -0.23 0.75 13.40
CA ILE A 28 -0.57 0.24 14.73
C ILE A 28 -2.07 0.33 14.97
N ASP A 29 -2.68 1.46 14.67
CA ASP A 29 -4.13 1.65 14.71
C ASP A 29 -4.54 2.90 13.91
N ILE A 30 -5.49 2.72 12.98
CA ILE A 30 -5.97 3.80 12.11
C ILE A 30 -6.65 4.93 12.90
N PHE A 31 -7.22 4.64 14.07
CA PHE A 31 -7.88 5.64 14.91
C PHE A 31 -6.87 6.55 15.63
N SER A 32 -5.85 5.96 16.24
CA SER A 32 -4.74 6.70 16.89
C SER A 32 -3.99 7.59 15.91
N TRP A 33 -3.95 7.18 14.66
CA TRP A 33 -3.34 7.86 13.55
C TRP A 33 -3.97 9.23 13.22
N ILE A 34 -5.29 9.31 13.19
CA ILE A 34 -6.03 10.55 12.95
C ILE A 34 -5.70 11.59 14.00
N PHE A 35 -5.67 11.19 15.28
CA PHE A 35 -5.42 12.10 16.41
C PHE A 35 -3.99 12.61 16.47
N ILE A 36 -3.02 11.87 15.96
CA ILE A 36 -1.61 12.30 15.94
C ILE A 36 -1.30 13.14 14.71
N MET A 37 -1.84 12.78 13.55
CA MET A 37 -1.52 13.44 12.29
C MET A 37 -2.27 14.73 12.06
N LEU A 38 -3.52 14.81 12.47
CA LEU A 38 -4.29 16.04 12.32
C LEU A 38 -3.61 17.24 13.02
N PRO A 39 -3.18 17.14 14.30
CA PRO A 39 -2.41 18.20 14.94
C PRO A 39 -1.10 18.53 14.24
N VAL A 40 -0.35 17.52 13.78
CA VAL A 40 0.92 17.73 13.06
C VAL A 40 0.69 18.50 11.76
N VAL A 41 -0.27 18.07 10.92
CA VAL A 41 -0.62 18.76 9.68
C VAL A 41 -1.10 20.19 9.97
N VAL A 42 -1.98 20.37 10.96
CA VAL A 42 -2.49 21.69 11.36
C VAL A 42 -1.36 22.59 11.87
N CYS A 43 -0.48 22.09 12.74
CA CYS A 43 0.67 22.86 13.24
C CYS A 43 1.59 23.30 12.09
N PHE A 44 1.84 22.44 11.10
CA PHE A 44 2.64 22.81 9.93
C PHE A 44 1.95 23.86 9.06
N TYR A 45 0.64 23.73 8.81
CA TYR A 45 -0.12 24.75 8.08
C TYR A 45 -0.12 26.10 8.81
N VAL A 46 -0.36 26.11 10.12
CA VAL A 46 -0.34 27.32 10.95
C VAL A 46 1.06 27.96 10.96
N TYR A 47 2.11 27.14 11.05
CA TYR A 47 3.49 27.62 10.97
C TYR A 47 3.79 28.28 9.63
N ASP A 48 3.40 27.66 8.51
CA ASP A 48 3.60 28.18 7.16
C ASP A 48 2.83 29.48 6.92
N ILE A 49 1.56 29.56 7.35
CA ILE A 49 0.75 30.78 7.26
C ILE A 49 1.41 31.92 8.05
N ARG A 50 1.91 31.66 9.26
CA ARG A 50 2.58 32.68 10.09
C ARG A 50 3.89 33.19 9.51
N HIS A 51 4.58 32.39 8.70
CA HIS A 51 5.87 32.76 8.10
C HIS A 51 5.74 33.26 6.65
N GLY A 52 4.51 33.59 6.21
CA GLY A 52 4.25 34.19 4.89
C GLY A 52 4.46 33.27 3.70
N ALA A 53 4.57 31.98 3.96
CA ALA A 53 4.66 30.97 2.91
C ALA A 53 3.24 30.65 2.38
N VAL A 54 2.68 31.55 1.57
CA VAL A 54 1.39 31.32 0.86
C VAL A 54 1.63 30.29 -0.25
N TYR A 55 1.74 29.02 0.11
CA TYR A 55 2.06 27.94 -0.85
C TYR A 55 0.84 27.23 -1.41
N LEU A 56 -0.36 27.51 -0.89
CA LEU A 56 -1.60 26.91 -1.38
C LEU A 56 -2.02 27.37 -2.78
N THR A 57 -1.46 28.48 -3.29
CA THR A 57 -1.95 29.13 -4.51
C THR A 57 -0.94 29.22 -5.65
N SER A 58 0.32 28.84 -5.49
CA SER A 58 1.35 29.06 -6.53
C SER A 58 1.67 27.84 -7.39
N GLY A 59 1.01 26.71 -7.20
CA GLY A 59 1.11 25.54 -8.09
C GLY A 59 -0.11 25.53 -9.03
N GLU A 60 0.13 25.39 -10.32
CA GLU A 60 -0.94 25.12 -11.28
C GLU A 60 -1.73 23.88 -10.82
N ILE A 61 -3.04 24.04 -10.65
CA ILE A 61 -3.95 22.95 -10.33
C ILE A 61 -3.92 21.98 -11.50
N SER A 62 -3.46 20.75 -11.26
CA SER A 62 -3.39 19.72 -12.29
C SER A 62 -4.76 19.06 -12.49
N CYS A 63 -4.97 18.44 -13.66
CA CYS A 63 -6.18 17.62 -13.89
C CYS A 63 -6.33 16.52 -12.81
N PHE A 64 -5.23 16.03 -12.27
CA PHE A 64 -5.25 15.05 -11.19
C PHE A 64 -5.81 15.62 -9.88
N ASP A 65 -5.55 16.89 -9.57
CA ASP A 65 -6.10 17.55 -8.37
C ASP A 65 -7.61 17.66 -8.44
N TYR A 66 -8.16 17.97 -9.63
CA TYR A 66 -9.62 17.98 -9.83
C TYR A 66 -10.25 16.61 -9.59
N ILE A 67 -9.59 15.53 -10.01
CA ILE A 67 -10.05 14.17 -9.73
C ILE A 67 -10.04 13.91 -8.21
N LEU A 68 -9.00 14.32 -7.48
CA LEU A 68 -8.94 14.18 -6.03
C LEU A 68 -10.03 14.99 -5.31
N TYR A 69 -10.31 16.22 -5.75
CA TYR A 69 -11.43 17.00 -5.23
C TYR A 69 -12.78 16.34 -5.52
N THR A 70 -12.94 15.73 -6.70
CA THR A 70 -14.14 14.96 -7.05
C THR A 70 -14.28 13.72 -6.17
N VAL A 71 -13.17 13.02 -5.86
CA VAL A 71 -13.18 11.93 -4.87
C VAL A 71 -13.65 12.44 -3.50
N CYS A 72 -13.14 13.58 -3.02
CA CYS A 72 -13.61 14.16 -1.75
C CYS A 72 -15.12 14.46 -1.77
N ALA A 73 -15.63 15.03 -2.85
CA ALA A 73 -17.05 15.34 -2.99
C ALA A 73 -17.91 14.06 -2.99
N VAL A 74 -17.48 13.02 -3.69
CA VAL A 74 -18.17 11.72 -3.73
C VAL A 74 -18.13 11.03 -2.37
N GLU A 75 -17.01 11.08 -1.65
CA GLU A 75 -16.92 10.54 -0.28
C GLU A 75 -17.93 11.20 0.66
N LEU A 76 -18.02 12.53 0.60
CA LEU A 76 -19.00 13.28 1.40
C LEU A 76 -20.44 12.94 1.00
N LEU A 77 -20.73 12.87 -0.31
CA LEU A 77 -22.05 12.49 -0.82
C LEU A 77 -22.43 11.08 -0.31
N CYS A 78 -21.56 10.08 -0.50
CA CYS A 78 -21.82 8.72 -0.05
C CYS A 78 -21.92 8.61 1.48
N CYS A 79 -21.25 9.49 2.23
CA CYS A 79 -21.40 9.58 3.68
C CYS A 79 -22.80 10.08 4.08
N LEU A 80 -23.29 11.13 3.39
CA LEU A 80 -24.61 11.72 3.67
C LEU A 80 -25.78 10.79 3.28
N THR A 81 -25.61 9.99 2.22
CA THR A 81 -26.63 9.03 1.75
C THR A 81 -26.49 7.65 2.35
N SER A 82 -25.63 7.50 3.34
CA SER A 82 -25.23 6.22 3.95
C SER A 82 -26.35 5.60 4.78
N VAL A 83 -26.42 4.25 4.77
CA VAL A 83 -27.32 3.46 5.60
C VAL A 83 -26.98 3.62 7.09
N TYR A 84 -25.68 3.77 7.43
CA TYR A 84 -25.24 4.00 8.80
C TYR A 84 -24.10 5.03 8.82
N ILE A 85 -24.44 6.24 9.17
CA ILE A 85 -23.56 7.42 9.08
C ILE A 85 -22.28 7.29 9.93
N PRO A 86 -22.26 6.79 11.19
CA PRO A 86 -21.04 6.73 11.99
C PRO A 86 -19.90 5.95 11.34
N ASN A 87 -20.18 4.81 10.72
CA ASN A 87 -19.17 4.04 9.98
C ASN A 87 -18.66 4.83 8.77
N SER A 88 -19.57 5.49 8.05
CA SER A 88 -19.22 6.25 6.86
C SER A 88 -18.41 7.49 7.17
N ILE A 89 -18.65 8.18 8.27
CA ILE A 89 -17.79 9.28 8.74
C ILE A 89 -16.37 8.77 8.93
N THR A 90 -16.19 7.65 9.61
CA THR A 90 -14.85 7.09 9.86
C THR A 90 -14.14 6.71 8.57
N ALA A 91 -14.84 6.07 7.63
CA ALA A 91 -14.29 5.70 6.33
C ALA A 91 -13.93 6.93 5.48
N THR A 92 -14.84 7.92 5.41
CA THR A 92 -14.65 9.18 4.68
C THR A 92 -13.47 9.97 5.24
N LEU A 93 -13.36 10.11 6.58
CA LEU A 93 -12.23 10.80 7.21
C LEU A 93 -10.89 10.18 6.86
N LYS A 94 -10.78 8.85 6.77
CA LYS A 94 -9.54 8.17 6.34
C LYS A 94 -9.12 8.60 4.93
N ILE A 95 -10.06 8.67 4.01
CA ILE A 95 -9.80 9.04 2.61
C ILE A 95 -9.45 10.52 2.51
N LEU A 96 -10.22 11.41 3.16
CA LEU A 96 -9.94 12.84 3.19
C LEU A 96 -8.56 13.15 3.77
N LEU A 97 -8.16 12.46 4.85
CA LEU A 97 -6.83 12.60 5.43
C LEU A 97 -5.73 12.10 4.50
N SER A 98 -5.96 11.00 3.78
CA SER A 98 -5.00 10.50 2.79
C SER A 98 -4.79 11.50 1.66
N ILE A 99 -5.86 12.14 1.19
CA ILE A 99 -5.80 13.18 0.16
C ILE A 99 -5.14 14.46 0.71
N ALA A 100 -5.48 14.87 1.93
CA ALA A 100 -4.82 16.00 2.61
C ALA A 100 -3.32 15.76 2.77
N PHE A 101 -2.93 14.52 3.09
CA PHE A 101 -1.53 14.12 3.18
C PHE A 101 -0.82 14.14 1.82
N TYR A 102 -1.49 13.76 0.74
CA TYR A 102 -0.94 13.92 -0.61
C TYR A 102 -0.62 15.40 -0.90
N PHE A 103 -1.56 16.33 -0.63
CA PHE A 103 -1.31 17.76 -0.82
C PHE A 103 -0.21 18.29 0.10
N PHE A 104 -0.14 17.80 1.35
CA PHE A 104 0.95 18.11 2.27
C PHE A 104 2.30 17.69 1.69
N ILE A 105 2.47 16.43 1.26
CA ILE A 105 3.71 15.96 0.63
C ILE A 105 4.06 16.84 -0.58
N ARG A 106 3.11 17.10 -1.46
CA ARG A 106 3.31 17.91 -2.66
C ARG A 106 3.77 19.34 -2.34
N THR A 107 3.26 19.93 -1.26
CA THR A 107 3.64 21.28 -0.83
C THR A 107 5.06 21.33 -0.31
N PHE A 108 5.48 20.34 0.47
CA PHE A 108 6.77 20.32 1.15
C PHE A 108 7.92 19.75 0.32
N ILE A 109 7.62 18.79 -0.58
CA ILE A 109 8.65 18.15 -1.40
C ILE A 109 8.71 18.83 -2.77
N ARG A 110 9.58 19.85 -2.89
CA ARG A 110 9.77 20.62 -4.13
C ARG A 110 11.08 20.32 -4.85
N PHE A 111 12.11 19.95 -4.09
CA PHE A 111 13.45 19.79 -4.63
C PHE A 111 13.80 18.31 -4.83
N ARG A 112 14.55 18.03 -5.90
CA ARG A 112 15.02 16.67 -6.22
C ARG A 112 15.81 16.01 -5.08
N SER A 113 16.56 16.82 -4.30
CA SER A 113 17.30 16.37 -3.12
C SER A 113 16.37 15.90 -1.97
N GLN A 114 15.19 16.52 -1.82
CA GLN A 114 14.21 16.16 -0.80
C GLN A 114 13.59 14.79 -1.12
N PHE A 115 13.28 14.53 -2.39
CA PHE A 115 12.83 13.21 -2.83
C PHE A 115 13.89 12.13 -2.57
N ALA A 116 15.16 12.41 -2.91
CA ALA A 116 16.24 11.46 -2.67
C ALA A 116 16.39 11.14 -1.18
N PHE A 117 16.27 12.15 -0.31
CA PHE A 117 16.27 11.94 1.14
C PHE A 117 15.07 11.11 1.60
N LEU A 118 13.87 11.41 1.11
CA LEU A 118 12.66 10.65 1.43
C LEU A 118 12.82 9.17 1.08
N TYR A 119 13.34 8.85 -0.10
CA TYR A 119 13.56 7.46 -0.50
C TYR A 119 14.55 6.74 0.43
N LYS A 120 15.61 7.42 0.86
CA LYS A 120 16.56 6.88 1.85
C LYS A 120 15.86 6.57 3.18
N VAL A 121 15.06 7.52 3.71
CA VAL A 121 14.30 7.33 4.95
C VAL A 121 13.31 6.16 4.82
N LEU A 122 12.54 6.12 3.73
CA LEU A 122 11.56 5.05 3.50
C LEU A 122 12.23 3.68 3.32
N SER A 123 13.43 3.64 2.72
CA SER A 123 14.23 2.40 2.63
C SER A 123 14.67 1.90 4.01
N ILE A 124 15.08 2.82 4.90
CA ILE A 124 15.45 2.47 6.29
C ILE A 124 14.23 1.97 7.06
N VAL A 125 13.07 2.65 6.93
CA VAL A 125 11.80 2.21 7.52
C VAL A 125 11.43 0.82 7.03
N ALA A 126 11.55 0.56 5.72
CA ALA A 126 11.30 -0.75 5.13
C ALA A 126 12.22 -1.83 5.75
N GLY A 127 13.50 -1.54 5.92
CA GLY A 127 14.45 -2.44 6.58
C GLY A 127 14.07 -2.74 8.03
N ILE A 128 13.72 -1.73 8.82
CA ILE A 128 13.30 -1.89 10.22
C ILE A 128 12.02 -2.74 10.31
N LEU A 129 11.01 -2.43 9.50
CA LEU A 129 9.75 -3.20 9.49
C LEU A 129 9.96 -4.65 9.06
N SER A 130 10.89 -4.88 8.14
CA SER A 130 11.28 -6.23 7.71
C SER A 130 11.97 -7.00 8.83
N LEU A 131 12.89 -6.38 9.58
CA LEU A 131 13.52 -6.99 10.75
C LEU A 131 12.49 -7.34 11.84
N ILE A 132 11.55 -6.43 12.11
CA ILE A 132 10.44 -6.69 13.04
C ILE A 132 9.62 -7.89 12.56
N THR A 133 9.29 -7.96 11.28
CA THR A 133 8.54 -9.06 10.68
C THR A 133 9.26 -10.39 10.87
N LEU A 134 10.57 -10.43 10.59
CA LEU A 134 11.39 -11.61 10.76
C LEU A 134 11.53 -12.02 12.23
N PHE A 135 11.66 -11.05 13.13
CA PHE A 135 11.68 -11.31 14.57
C PHE A 135 10.38 -11.98 15.04
N PHE A 136 9.22 -11.44 14.66
CA PHE A 136 7.93 -12.06 14.97
C PHE A 136 7.79 -13.46 14.34
N PHE A 137 8.29 -13.65 13.12
CA PHE A 137 8.31 -14.97 12.49
C PHE A 137 9.16 -15.96 13.28
N LEU A 138 10.37 -15.59 13.67
CA LEU A 138 11.27 -16.44 14.44
C LEU A 138 10.69 -16.82 15.81
N LEU A 139 10.02 -15.90 16.49
CA LEU A 139 9.33 -16.18 17.77
C LEU A 139 8.22 -17.23 17.65
N HIS A 140 7.58 -17.33 16.48
CA HIS A 140 6.46 -18.25 16.26
C HIS A 140 6.86 -19.47 15.38
N ARG A 141 8.14 -19.60 15.03
CA ARG A 141 8.63 -20.60 14.10
C ARG A 141 8.39 -22.02 14.56
N ASP A 142 8.62 -22.31 15.84
CA ASP A 142 8.43 -23.66 16.40
C ASP A 142 6.95 -24.07 16.34
N ARG A 143 6.05 -23.14 16.61
CA ARG A 143 4.60 -23.37 16.45
C ARG A 143 4.24 -23.61 14.99
N PHE A 144 4.86 -22.92 14.05
CA PHE A 144 4.68 -23.14 12.61
C PHE A 144 5.01 -24.59 12.21
N TYR A 145 6.14 -25.11 12.69
CA TYR A 145 6.54 -26.48 12.40
C TYR A 145 5.70 -27.52 13.13
N SER A 146 5.20 -27.24 14.34
CA SER A 146 4.38 -28.16 15.13
C SER A 146 2.96 -28.32 14.58
N VAL A 147 2.40 -27.25 14.03
CA VAL A 147 1.02 -27.22 13.52
C VAL A 147 0.93 -27.79 12.11
N GLY A 148 2.03 -27.84 11.36
CA GLY A 148 2.09 -28.33 9.98
C GLY A 148 1.36 -27.45 8.98
N PHE A 149 1.48 -27.82 7.69
CA PHE A 149 0.92 -27.04 6.59
C PHE A 149 -0.61 -27.03 6.51
N GLU A 150 -1.24 -28.05 7.08
CA GLU A 150 -2.70 -28.18 7.07
C GLU A 150 -3.37 -27.04 7.84
N ASN A 151 -2.68 -26.47 8.81
CA ASN A 151 -3.16 -25.40 9.68
C ASN A 151 -2.43 -24.06 9.50
N LEU A 152 -1.95 -23.78 8.29
CA LEU A 152 -1.32 -22.48 7.96
C LEU A 152 -2.20 -21.29 8.33
N THR A 153 -3.53 -21.47 8.29
CA THR A 153 -4.51 -20.46 8.71
C THR A 153 -4.41 -20.17 10.20
N ASP A 154 -4.20 -21.21 11.03
CA ASP A 154 -4.03 -21.04 12.48
C ASP A 154 -2.70 -20.32 12.78
N PHE A 155 -1.61 -20.71 12.15
CA PHE A 155 -0.36 -19.97 12.26
C PHE A 155 -0.52 -18.49 11.91
N ARG A 156 -1.15 -18.18 10.76
CA ARG A 156 -1.38 -16.81 10.32
C ARG A 156 -2.31 -16.02 11.25
N SER A 157 -3.18 -16.68 12.01
CA SER A 157 -4.02 -16.03 13.01
C SER A 157 -3.23 -15.57 14.23
N HIS A 158 -2.12 -16.22 14.55
CA HIS A 158 -1.21 -15.89 15.66
C HIS A 158 -0.03 -15.02 15.23
N TYR A 159 0.44 -15.20 13.98
CA TYR A 159 1.48 -14.38 13.39
C TYR A 159 0.91 -13.03 12.96
N ARG A 160 0.80 -12.11 13.91
CA ARG A 160 0.24 -10.77 13.71
C ARG A 160 1.19 -9.70 14.23
N PRO A 161 2.17 -9.26 13.43
CA PRO A 161 3.01 -8.15 13.83
C PRO A 161 2.14 -6.93 14.16
N PHE A 162 2.27 -6.41 15.38
CA PHE A 162 1.44 -5.32 15.92
C PHE A 162 -0.09 -5.53 15.79
N GLY A 163 -0.57 -6.77 15.89
CA GLY A 163 -2.00 -7.10 15.78
C GLY A 163 -2.56 -7.07 14.35
N GLN A 164 -1.77 -6.73 13.34
CA GLN A 164 -2.20 -6.66 11.94
C GLN A 164 -2.29 -8.03 11.29
N LEU A 165 -3.30 -8.23 10.44
CA LEU A 165 -3.39 -9.43 9.62
C LEU A 165 -2.20 -9.56 8.69
N SER A 166 -1.67 -10.78 8.51
CA SER A 166 -0.48 -11.04 7.68
C SER A 166 -0.62 -10.52 6.24
N ASN A 167 -1.81 -10.53 5.65
CA ASN A 167 -2.05 -9.99 4.31
C ASN A 167 -1.89 -8.47 4.26
N ASN A 168 -2.43 -7.74 5.23
CA ASN A 168 -2.33 -6.28 5.30
C ASN A 168 -0.88 -5.87 5.54
N TRP A 169 -0.19 -6.60 6.41
CA TRP A 169 1.23 -6.39 6.68
C TRP A 169 2.10 -6.61 5.45
N ALA A 170 1.87 -7.70 4.71
CA ALA A 170 2.55 -7.96 3.45
C ALA A 170 2.29 -6.88 2.39
N THR A 171 1.06 -6.33 2.32
CA THR A 171 0.74 -5.22 1.41
C THR A 171 1.54 -3.97 1.73
N MET A 172 1.64 -3.68 3.00
CA MET A 172 2.41 -2.55 3.48
C MET A 172 3.89 -2.67 3.07
N LEU A 173 4.50 -3.82 3.29
CA LEU A 173 5.87 -4.07 2.85
C LEU A 173 5.99 -3.95 1.33
N LEU A 174 5.02 -4.46 0.55
CA LEU A 174 4.97 -4.29 -0.91
C LEU A 174 4.98 -2.82 -1.34
N CYS A 175 4.26 -1.94 -0.65
CA CYS A 175 4.26 -0.51 -0.95
C CYS A 175 5.65 0.12 -0.72
N LEU A 176 6.50 -0.49 0.09
CA LEU A 176 7.84 -0.01 0.40
C LEU A 176 8.94 -0.56 -0.53
N VAL A 177 8.68 -1.65 -1.28
CA VAL A 177 9.62 -2.26 -2.24
C VAL A 177 10.26 -1.27 -3.23
N PRO A 178 9.56 -0.28 -3.77
CA PRO A 178 10.15 0.67 -4.72
C PRO A 178 11.31 1.49 -4.16
N PHE A 179 11.30 1.80 -2.87
CA PHE A 179 12.22 2.79 -2.29
C PHE A 179 13.67 2.29 -2.22
N PRO A 180 13.99 1.11 -1.69
CA PRO A 180 15.35 0.57 -1.77
C PRO A 180 15.81 0.38 -3.21
N ILE A 181 14.94 -0.09 -4.12
CA ILE A 181 15.29 -0.30 -5.53
C ILE A 181 15.68 1.03 -6.19
N ILE A 182 14.90 2.11 -6.00
CA ILE A 182 15.26 3.43 -6.51
C ILE A 182 16.59 3.89 -5.90
N SER A 183 16.77 3.69 -4.60
CA SER A 183 18.00 4.07 -3.90
C SER A 183 19.22 3.31 -4.43
N ILE A 184 19.10 2.02 -4.76
CA ILE A 184 20.16 1.23 -5.40
C ILE A 184 20.48 1.77 -6.79
N LEU A 185 19.44 2.10 -7.58
CA LEU A 185 19.60 2.55 -8.96
C LEU A 185 20.23 3.95 -9.05
N GLU A 186 19.90 4.85 -8.11
CA GLU A 186 20.36 6.24 -8.09
C GLU A 186 21.67 6.44 -7.30
N SER A 187 22.02 5.54 -6.39
CA SER A 187 23.26 5.67 -5.60
C SER A 187 24.51 5.56 -6.45
N GLY A 188 25.42 6.50 -6.27
CA GLY A 188 26.76 6.47 -6.86
C GLY A 188 27.80 5.73 -6.01
N TYR A 189 27.49 5.46 -4.73
CA TYR A 189 28.44 4.87 -3.79
C TYR A 189 28.16 3.38 -3.57
N ARG A 190 29.18 2.55 -3.83
CA ARG A 190 29.05 1.09 -3.72
C ARG A 190 28.62 0.59 -2.35
N LYS A 191 29.10 1.25 -1.27
CA LYS A 191 28.69 0.90 0.11
C LYS A 191 27.20 1.13 0.36
N GLU A 192 26.67 2.26 -0.10
CA GLU A 192 25.23 2.56 0.01
C GLU A 192 24.41 1.55 -0.80
N GLN A 193 24.83 1.21 -2.02
CA GLN A 193 24.15 0.20 -2.84
C GLN A 193 24.04 -1.14 -2.14
N ILE A 194 25.14 -1.62 -1.53
CA ILE A 194 25.15 -2.88 -0.76
C ILE A 194 24.16 -2.80 0.41
N CYS A 195 24.13 -1.69 1.14
CA CYS A 195 23.21 -1.51 2.26
C CYS A 195 21.74 -1.60 1.79
N TYR A 196 21.37 -0.93 0.68
CA TYR A 196 20.01 -1.00 0.14
C TYR A 196 19.68 -2.38 -0.45
N ILE A 197 20.63 -3.08 -1.04
CA ILE A 197 20.46 -4.48 -1.47
C ILE A 197 20.15 -5.37 -0.26
N CYS A 198 20.87 -5.23 0.84
CA CYS A 198 20.57 -5.96 2.07
C CYS A 198 19.17 -5.65 2.62
N MET A 199 18.76 -4.37 2.62
CA MET A 199 17.42 -3.98 3.05
C MET A 199 16.34 -4.60 2.15
N GLU A 200 16.56 -4.62 0.84
CA GLU A 200 15.64 -5.23 -0.12
C GLU A 200 15.53 -6.74 0.07
N ILE A 201 16.65 -7.44 0.28
CA ILE A 201 16.67 -8.88 0.58
C ILE A 201 15.85 -9.16 1.85
N LEU A 202 16.12 -8.42 2.94
CA LEU A 202 15.36 -8.56 4.19
C LEU A 202 13.87 -8.36 3.97
N MET A 203 13.49 -7.39 3.15
CA MET A 203 12.09 -7.08 2.85
C MET A 203 11.43 -8.19 2.03
N LEU A 204 12.10 -8.71 1.00
CA LEU A 204 11.55 -9.84 0.23
C LEU A 204 11.40 -11.09 1.10
N VAL A 205 12.39 -11.40 1.94
CA VAL A 205 12.27 -12.51 2.91
C VAL A 205 11.09 -12.28 3.85
N ALA A 206 10.91 -11.06 4.38
CA ALA A 206 9.80 -10.71 5.26
C ALA A 206 8.43 -10.85 4.56
N ILE A 207 8.34 -10.48 3.27
CA ILE A 207 7.12 -10.69 2.48
C ILE A 207 6.87 -12.19 2.25
N LEU A 208 7.90 -12.97 1.96
CA LEU A 208 7.76 -14.42 1.73
C LEU A 208 7.32 -15.16 2.99
N VAL A 209 7.86 -14.83 4.17
CA VAL A 209 7.44 -15.47 5.44
C VAL A 209 6.04 -15.01 5.91
N SER A 210 5.43 -14.02 5.26
CA SER A 210 4.02 -13.67 5.51
C SER A 210 3.03 -14.71 4.98
N PHE A 211 3.47 -15.62 4.11
CA PHE A 211 2.66 -16.62 3.42
C PHE A 211 1.41 -16.04 2.74
N SER A 212 1.53 -14.84 2.19
CA SER A 212 0.45 -14.15 1.47
C SER A 212 0.55 -14.40 -0.03
N ARG A 213 -0.35 -15.24 -0.59
CA ARG A 213 -0.40 -15.54 -2.03
C ARG A 213 -0.52 -14.28 -2.88
N GLY A 214 -1.35 -13.33 -2.43
CA GLY A 214 -1.54 -12.06 -3.14
C GLY A 214 -0.26 -11.22 -3.18
N ALA A 215 0.52 -11.24 -2.11
CA ALA A 215 1.81 -10.55 -2.09
C ALA A 215 2.83 -11.21 -3.03
N TYR A 216 2.84 -12.54 -3.13
CA TYR A 216 3.73 -13.25 -4.06
C TYR A 216 3.42 -12.94 -5.51
N ILE A 217 2.12 -12.95 -5.88
CA ILE A 217 1.68 -12.58 -7.23
C ILE A 217 2.06 -11.13 -7.53
N ALA A 218 1.82 -10.23 -6.58
CA ALA A 218 2.18 -8.82 -6.75
C ALA A 218 3.70 -8.62 -6.90
N LEU A 219 4.53 -9.32 -6.13
CA LEU A 219 5.99 -9.30 -6.31
C LEU A 219 6.40 -9.78 -7.70
N PHE A 220 5.82 -10.90 -8.15
CA PHE A 220 6.10 -11.43 -9.49
C PHE A 220 5.72 -10.41 -10.57
N VAL A 221 4.51 -9.83 -10.49
CA VAL A 221 4.05 -8.80 -11.43
C VAL A 221 4.94 -7.57 -11.37
N PHE A 222 5.33 -7.13 -10.17
CA PHE A 222 6.22 -5.98 -10.00
C PHE A 222 7.55 -6.17 -10.73
N PHE A 223 8.26 -7.24 -10.49
CA PHE A 223 9.56 -7.49 -11.12
C PHE A 223 9.44 -7.76 -12.62
N ALA A 224 8.38 -8.47 -13.06
CA ALA A 224 8.11 -8.68 -14.47
C ALA A 224 7.87 -7.34 -15.21
N MET A 225 7.02 -6.47 -14.65
CA MET A 225 6.76 -5.14 -15.21
C MET A 225 7.99 -4.25 -15.16
N LEU A 226 8.75 -4.29 -14.06
CA LEU A 226 10.00 -3.55 -13.92
C LEU A 226 10.98 -3.87 -15.05
N ILE A 227 11.23 -5.16 -15.30
CA ILE A 227 12.13 -5.62 -16.37
C ILE A 227 11.57 -5.23 -17.75
N THR A 228 10.27 -5.43 -17.98
CA THR A 228 9.60 -5.09 -19.24
C THR A 228 9.73 -3.60 -19.54
N PHE A 229 9.46 -2.74 -18.57
CA PHE A 229 9.54 -1.29 -18.77
C PHE A 229 10.97 -0.80 -18.92
N PHE A 230 11.95 -1.40 -18.24
CA PHE A 230 13.37 -1.10 -18.54
C PHE A 230 13.74 -1.54 -19.94
N CYS A 231 13.26 -2.67 -20.42
CA CYS A 231 13.52 -3.15 -21.78
C CYS A 231 12.94 -2.19 -22.84
N ILE A 232 11.77 -1.62 -22.59
CA ILE A 232 11.08 -0.74 -23.56
C ILE A 232 11.59 0.70 -23.48
N TYR A 233 11.71 1.27 -22.29
CA TYR A 233 11.91 2.71 -22.11
C TYR A 233 13.34 3.11 -21.72
N LYS A 234 14.17 2.18 -21.19
CA LYS A 234 15.50 2.49 -20.65
C LYS A 234 16.48 1.33 -20.80
N ARG A 235 16.74 0.92 -22.03
CA ARG A 235 17.60 -0.24 -22.36
C ARG A 235 19.01 -0.15 -21.81
N ASP A 236 19.57 1.05 -21.71
CA ASP A 236 20.89 1.33 -21.12
C ASP A 236 20.97 0.86 -19.66
N MET A 237 19.88 0.93 -18.93
CA MET A 237 19.80 0.52 -17.52
C MET A 237 19.34 -0.95 -17.32
N LEU A 238 18.95 -1.65 -18.39
CA LEU A 238 18.41 -3.01 -18.30
C LEU A 238 19.40 -3.99 -17.66
N LYS A 239 20.68 -3.94 -18.07
CA LYS A 239 21.72 -4.80 -17.49
C LYS A 239 21.87 -4.56 -15.97
N LYS A 240 21.83 -3.29 -15.55
CA LYS A 240 21.89 -2.91 -14.13
C LYS A 240 20.67 -3.40 -13.37
N ALA A 241 19.47 -3.25 -13.95
CA ALA A 241 18.22 -3.74 -13.36
C ALA A 241 18.23 -5.27 -13.20
N LEU A 242 18.63 -6.02 -14.22
CA LEU A 242 18.77 -7.47 -14.16
C LEU A 242 19.80 -7.91 -13.11
N ALA A 243 20.96 -7.24 -13.04
CA ALA A 243 21.97 -7.53 -12.03
C ALA A 243 21.41 -7.30 -10.61
N ILE A 244 20.67 -6.21 -10.38
CA ILE A 244 20.00 -5.95 -9.10
C ILE A 244 18.99 -7.03 -8.78
N CYS A 245 18.14 -7.42 -9.74
CA CYS A 245 17.19 -8.51 -9.54
C CYS A 245 17.91 -9.82 -9.12
N LEU A 246 19.00 -10.18 -9.77
CA LEU A 246 19.79 -11.36 -9.42
C LEU A 246 20.43 -11.23 -8.02
N CYS A 247 21.04 -10.06 -7.72
CA CYS A 247 21.67 -9.80 -6.43
C CYS A 247 20.67 -9.80 -5.27
N VAL A 248 19.40 -9.51 -5.52
CA VAL A 248 18.34 -9.51 -4.51
C VAL A 248 17.66 -10.87 -4.42
N TRP A 249 17.23 -11.43 -5.54
CA TRP A 249 16.47 -12.68 -5.54
C TRP A 249 17.29 -13.92 -5.17
N LEU A 250 18.55 -14.02 -5.63
CA LEU A 250 19.37 -15.20 -5.33
C LEU A 250 19.61 -15.36 -3.83
N PRO A 251 20.08 -14.34 -3.07
CA PRO A 251 20.20 -14.45 -1.62
C PRO A 251 18.86 -14.66 -0.92
N THR A 252 17.79 -14.02 -1.40
CA THR A 252 16.44 -14.21 -0.84
C THR A 252 16.02 -15.68 -0.93
N LEU A 253 16.19 -16.31 -2.08
CA LEU A 253 15.87 -17.72 -2.28
C LEU A 253 16.74 -18.62 -1.42
N LEU A 254 18.04 -18.31 -1.26
CA LEU A 254 18.93 -19.03 -0.37
C LEU A 254 18.49 -18.93 1.10
N CYS A 255 18.12 -17.74 1.56
CA CYS A 255 17.58 -17.55 2.92
C CYS A 255 16.27 -18.32 3.15
N MET A 256 15.48 -18.54 2.09
CA MET A 256 14.20 -19.25 2.16
C MET A 256 14.33 -20.76 1.95
N LEU A 257 15.54 -21.31 1.78
CA LEU A 257 15.73 -22.77 1.62
C LEU A 257 15.12 -23.60 2.76
N PRO A 258 15.22 -23.21 4.05
CA PRO A 258 14.57 -23.94 5.14
C PRO A 258 13.04 -23.98 4.99
N GLU A 259 12.45 -22.87 4.52
CA GLU A 259 11.01 -22.67 4.41
C GLU A 259 10.46 -22.97 3.00
N ARG A 260 11.30 -23.49 2.08
CA ARG A 260 10.96 -23.69 0.65
C ARG A 260 9.68 -24.49 0.44
N LYS A 261 9.46 -25.56 1.22
CA LYS A 261 8.23 -26.36 1.13
C LYS A 261 7.00 -25.54 1.46
N SER A 262 7.06 -24.73 2.51
CA SER A 262 5.97 -23.85 2.97
C SER A 262 5.59 -22.81 1.95
N VAL A 263 6.59 -22.15 1.35
CA VAL A 263 6.40 -21.15 0.31
C VAL A 263 5.81 -21.78 -0.95
N LEU A 264 6.35 -22.91 -1.40
CA LEU A 264 5.85 -23.63 -2.60
C LEU A 264 4.44 -24.14 -2.39
N ILE A 265 4.13 -24.72 -1.22
CA ILE A 265 2.76 -25.15 -0.90
C ILE A 265 1.81 -23.97 -0.89
N THR A 266 2.21 -22.83 -0.34
CA THR A 266 1.39 -21.60 -0.36
C THR A 266 1.13 -21.12 -1.78
N CYS A 267 2.12 -21.22 -2.68
CA CYS A 267 1.98 -20.80 -4.08
C CYS A 267 1.09 -21.72 -4.90
N PHE A 268 1.34 -23.04 -4.81
CA PHE A 268 0.86 -23.98 -5.83
C PHE A 268 -0.21 -24.97 -5.36
N MET A 269 -0.36 -25.20 -4.05
CA MET A 269 -1.29 -26.21 -3.56
C MET A 269 -2.59 -25.60 -3.00
N ASN A 270 -3.67 -25.77 -3.74
CA ASN A 270 -5.05 -25.51 -3.28
C ASN A 270 -5.65 -26.71 -2.52
N HIS A 271 -4.83 -27.59 -1.96
CA HIS A 271 -5.27 -28.89 -1.49
C HIS A 271 -5.75 -28.96 -0.05
N THR A 272 -5.47 -27.94 0.78
CA THR A 272 -6.01 -27.95 2.15
C THR A 272 -7.47 -27.50 2.17
N VAL A 273 -8.31 -28.17 2.98
CA VAL A 273 -9.72 -27.85 3.19
C VAL A 273 -9.90 -26.39 3.61
N SER A 274 -8.96 -25.83 4.40
CA SER A 274 -8.95 -24.43 4.83
C SER A 274 -8.72 -23.45 3.67
N GLN A 275 -7.88 -23.80 2.69
CA GLN A 275 -7.64 -22.97 1.51
C GLN A 275 -8.81 -22.99 0.52
N GLN A 276 -9.44 -24.16 0.34
CA GLN A 276 -10.67 -24.28 -0.45
C GLN A 276 -11.81 -23.47 0.16
N ARG A 277 -12.01 -23.55 1.49
CA ARG A 277 -12.99 -22.72 2.22
C ARG A 277 -12.69 -21.23 2.08
N SER A 278 -11.42 -20.83 2.16
CA SER A 278 -11.01 -19.43 1.97
C SER A 278 -11.31 -18.92 0.56
N THR A 279 -11.08 -19.72 -0.46
CA THR A 279 -11.36 -19.35 -1.86
C THR A 279 -12.86 -19.32 -2.14
N ALA A 280 -13.61 -20.34 -1.70
CA ALA A 280 -15.07 -20.38 -1.81
C ALA A 280 -15.72 -19.18 -1.07
N GLY A 281 -15.23 -18.86 0.13
CA GLY A 281 -15.69 -17.70 0.89
C GLY A 281 -15.50 -16.37 0.16
N ARG A 282 -14.47 -16.22 -0.70
CA ARG A 282 -14.30 -15.00 -1.52
C ARG A 282 -15.37 -14.87 -2.59
N PHE A 283 -15.67 -15.94 -3.30
CA PHE A 283 -16.75 -15.91 -4.31
C PHE A 283 -18.10 -15.54 -3.70
N VAL A 284 -18.38 -16.05 -2.49
CA VAL A 284 -19.59 -15.66 -1.74
C VAL A 284 -19.59 -14.16 -1.48
N LYS A 285 -18.50 -13.61 -0.96
CA LYS A 285 -18.35 -12.17 -0.69
C LYS A 285 -18.47 -11.32 -1.95
N TRP A 286 -17.90 -11.75 -3.06
CA TRP A 286 -18.01 -11.05 -4.33
C TRP A 286 -19.46 -11.02 -4.83
N LYS A 287 -20.18 -12.16 -4.73
CA LYS A 287 -21.60 -12.22 -5.05
C LYS A 287 -22.43 -11.31 -4.13
N GLU A 288 -22.13 -11.27 -2.84
CA GLU A 288 -22.77 -10.35 -1.90
C GLU A 288 -22.51 -8.87 -2.28
N ALA A 289 -21.27 -8.50 -2.65
CA ALA A 289 -20.94 -7.15 -3.10
C ALA A 289 -21.74 -6.75 -4.34
N ILE A 290 -21.88 -7.66 -5.31
CA ILE A 290 -22.68 -7.44 -6.55
C ILE A 290 -24.17 -7.28 -6.19
N ASN A 291 -24.70 -8.08 -5.29
CA ASN A 291 -26.08 -7.97 -4.83
C ASN A 291 -26.34 -6.64 -4.11
N ILE A 292 -25.44 -6.23 -3.19
CA ILE A 292 -25.54 -4.94 -2.51
C ILE A 292 -25.50 -3.79 -3.53
N PHE A 293 -24.61 -3.85 -4.52
CA PHE A 293 -24.57 -2.86 -5.60
C PHE A 293 -25.90 -2.82 -6.37
N GLY A 294 -26.52 -3.98 -6.65
CA GLY A 294 -27.81 -4.07 -7.32
C GLY A 294 -28.97 -3.43 -6.53
N LEU A 295 -28.91 -3.52 -5.18
CA LEU A 295 -29.89 -2.90 -4.29
C LEU A 295 -29.69 -1.37 -4.13
N PHE A 296 -28.45 -0.92 -4.14
CA PHE A 296 -28.06 0.49 -3.93
C PHE A 296 -27.17 1.00 -5.07
N PRO A 297 -27.68 1.06 -6.32
CA PRO A 297 -26.82 1.28 -7.49
C PRO A 297 -26.25 2.70 -7.59
N ALA A 298 -26.91 3.72 -7.06
CA ALA A 298 -26.50 5.10 -7.23
C ALA A 298 -25.29 5.48 -6.37
N THR A 299 -25.43 5.46 -5.05
CA THR A 299 -24.41 5.92 -4.07
C THR A 299 -23.91 4.79 -3.16
N GLY A 300 -24.39 3.57 -3.37
CA GLY A 300 -24.05 2.43 -2.51
C GLY A 300 -24.63 2.54 -1.09
N VAL A 301 -24.14 1.70 -0.19
CA VAL A 301 -24.58 1.69 1.23
C VAL A 301 -23.80 2.67 2.11
N GLY A 302 -22.87 3.41 1.55
CA GLY A 302 -21.93 4.28 2.28
C GLY A 302 -20.65 3.57 2.69
N GLY A 303 -19.55 4.32 2.76
CA GLY A 303 -18.24 3.80 3.10
C GLY A 303 -18.21 3.08 4.46
N GLY A 304 -17.55 1.93 4.56
CA GLY A 304 -17.45 1.14 5.79
C GLY A 304 -18.70 0.36 6.20
N ASN A 305 -19.77 0.39 5.40
CA ASN A 305 -21.03 -0.29 5.71
C ASN A 305 -21.22 -1.63 5.00
N TYR A 306 -20.23 -2.07 4.23
CA TYR A 306 -20.32 -3.37 3.56
C TYR A 306 -20.67 -4.52 4.53
N ALA A 307 -20.00 -4.58 5.70
CA ALA A 307 -20.25 -5.60 6.69
C ALA A 307 -21.70 -5.58 7.19
N LEU A 308 -22.21 -4.39 7.52
CA LEU A 308 -23.58 -4.20 8.01
C LEU A 308 -24.61 -4.62 6.96
N ALA A 309 -24.43 -4.20 5.72
CA ALA A 309 -25.31 -4.58 4.62
C ALA A 309 -25.25 -6.09 4.32
N SER A 310 -24.05 -6.68 4.37
CA SER A 310 -23.84 -8.11 4.20
C SER A 310 -24.54 -8.92 5.31
N ASP A 311 -24.49 -8.47 6.57
CA ASP A 311 -25.15 -9.15 7.70
C ASP A 311 -26.68 -9.10 7.60
N THR A 312 -27.24 -7.96 7.21
CA THR A 312 -28.69 -7.81 6.98
C THR A 312 -29.17 -8.77 5.88
N TYR A 313 -28.36 -8.95 4.83
CA TYR A 313 -28.65 -9.87 3.73
C TYR A 313 -28.46 -11.35 4.12
N ARG A 314 -27.69 -11.65 5.17
CA ARG A 314 -27.35 -12.99 5.64
C ARG A 314 -28.29 -13.60 6.63
N GLN A 315 -29.09 -12.84 7.35
CA GLN A 315 -30.09 -13.40 8.26
C GLN A 315 -31.01 -14.40 7.58
N GLU A 316 -31.06 -14.34 6.23
CA GLU A 316 -31.74 -15.31 5.40
C GLU A 316 -30.90 -16.56 5.00
N ARG A 317 -29.56 -16.53 5.19
CA ARG A 317 -28.64 -17.60 4.78
C ARG A 317 -27.51 -17.81 5.77
N GLN A 318 -27.63 -18.80 6.63
CA GLN A 318 -26.60 -19.23 7.60
C GLN A 318 -25.17 -19.21 7.02
N GLY A 319 -24.31 -18.29 7.44
CA GLY A 319 -22.92 -18.26 6.99
C GLY A 319 -22.06 -17.12 7.50
N LEU A 320 -20.80 -17.30 7.43
CA LEU A 320 -19.59 -16.60 7.87
C LEU A 320 -19.64 -15.06 7.87
N PHE A 321 -19.38 -14.47 9.03
CA PHE A 321 -19.18 -13.03 9.25
C PHE A 321 -18.06 -12.47 8.35
N THR A 322 -18.31 -11.39 7.59
CA THR A 322 -17.30 -10.79 6.71
C THR A 322 -17.33 -9.27 6.78
N SER A 323 -16.21 -8.70 7.18
CA SER A 323 -16.05 -7.25 7.30
C SER A 323 -15.82 -6.50 5.96
N TYR A 324 -15.48 -7.21 4.88
CA TYR A 324 -15.12 -6.60 3.58
C TYR A 324 -15.24 -7.60 2.42
N ALA A 325 -15.39 -7.08 1.19
CA ALA A 325 -15.62 -7.87 -0.02
C ALA A 325 -14.42 -8.70 -0.50
N THR A 326 -13.24 -8.53 0.07
CA THR A 326 -11.97 -9.14 -0.39
C THR A 326 -11.60 -8.84 -1.84
N ASN A 327 -12.20 -7.81 -2.41
CA ASN A 327 -11.92 -7.22 -3.71
C ASN A 327 -12.27 -5.73 -3.61
N THR A 328 -11.28 -4.87 -3.67
CA THR A 328 -11.44 -3.42 -3.48
C THR A 328 -12.37 -2.80 -4.51
N TYR A 329 -12.35 -3.26 -5.75
CA TYR A 329 -13.21 -2.72 -6.81
C TYR A 329 -14.69 -3.04 -6.55
N LEU A 330 -14.99 -4.28 -6.15
CA LEU A 330 -16.35 -4.69 -5.78
C LEU A 330 -16.80 -4.02 -4.50
N GLN A 331 -15.90 -3.78 -3.56
CA GLN A 331 -16.22 -3.04 -2.34
C GLN A 331 -16.57 -1.59 -2.63
N VAL A 332 -15.81 -0.91 -3.50
CA VAL A 332 -16.14 0.44 -3.97
C VAL A 332 -17.53 0.47 -4.66
N ALA A 333 -17.83 -0.53 -5.49
CA ALA A 333 -19.15 -0.62 -6.12
C ALA A 333 -20.28 -0.79 -5.09
N ALA A 334 -20.12 -1.67 -4.11
CA ALA A 334 -21.13 -1.91 -3.08
C ALA A 334 -21.32 -0.70 -2.13
N GLU A 335 -20.21 -0.07 -1.72
CA GLU A 335 -20.23 1.02 -0.74
C GLU A 335 -20.53 2.39 -1.33
N LYS A 336 -20.16 2.63 -2.62
CA LYS A 336 -20.22 3.97 -3.27
C LYS A 336 -21.03 4.00 -4.55
N GLY A 337 -21.60 2.86 -4.94
CA GLY A 337 -22.43 2.76 -6.14
C GLY A 337 -21.69 3.11 -7.43
N ILE A 338 -22.47 3.43 -8.47
CA ILE A 338 -21.95 3.80 -9.80
C ILE A 338 -21.14 5.10 -9.77
N VAL A 339 -21.53 6.05 -8.91
CA VAL A 339 -20.81 7.32 -8.75
C VAL A 339 -19.39 7.06 -8.24
N GLY A 340 -19.23 6.18 -7.24
CA GLY A 340 -17.92 5.76 -6.76
C GLY A 340 -17.12 5.04 -7.84
N VAL A 341 -17.73 4.07 -8.55
CA VAL A 341 -17.06 3.32 -9.62
C VAL A 341 -16.51 4.26 -10.70
N ILE A 342 -17.27 5.25 -11.14
CA ILE A 342 -16.83 6.22 -12.16
C ILE A 342 -15.66 7.05 -11.64
N VAL A 343 -15.77 7.63 -10.45
CA VAL A 343 -14.75 8.55 -9.92
C VAL A 343 -13.46 7.82 -9.53
N TYR A 344 -13.56 6.67 -8.88
CA TYR A 344 -12.37 5.85 -8.57
C TYR A 344 -11.77 5.22 -9.82
N GLY A 345 -12.60 4.87 -10.81
CA GLY A 345 -12.14 4.47 -12.14
C GLY A 345 -11.35 5.58 -12.83
N ALA A 346 -11.85 6.81 -12.81
CA ALA A 346 -11.15 7.98 -13.35
C ALA A 346 -9.81 8.22 -12.61
N LEU A 347 -9.78 8.04 -11.28
CA LEU A 347 -8.55 8.12 -10.50
C LEU A 347 -7.51 7.09 -10.97
N VAL A 348 -7.90 5.82 -11.11
CA VAL A 348 -7.00 4.76 -11.59
C VAL A 348 -6.52 5.05 -13.00
N LEU A 349 -7.41 5.45 -13.91
CA LEU A 349 -7.05 5.79 -15.29
C LEU A 349 -6.09 6.98 -15.36
N SER A 350 -6.29 7.99 -14.52
CA SER A 350 -5.38 9.14 -14.45
C SER A 350 -3.98 8.75 -13.96
N LEU A 351 -3.90 7.87 -12.95
CA LEU A 351 -2.62 7.34 -12.48
C LEU A 351 -1.90 6.52 -13.56
N ILE A 352 -2.65 5.71 -14.33
CA ILE A 352 -2.10 4.95 -15.46
C ILE A 352 -1.60 5.92 -16.54
N TYR A 353 -2.38 6.93 -16.90
CA TYR A 353 -2.00 7.93 -17.89
C TYR A 353 -0.71 8.68 -17.48
N ILE A 354 -0.66 9.19 -16.24
CA ILE A 354 0.51 9.88 -15.68
C ILE A 354 1.73 8.95 -15.68
N GLY A 355 1.56 7.70 -15.22
CA GLY A 355 2.64 6.72 -15.19
C GLY A 355 3.23 6.47 -16.57
N ILE A 356 2.40 6.20 -17.58
CA ILE A 356 2.82 5.99 -18.97
C ILE A 356 3.51 7.25 -19.54
N HIS A 357 2.93 8.42 -19.30
CA HIS A 357 3.49 9.68 -19.80
C HIS A 357 4.88 9.97 -19.22
N GLN A 358 5.09 9.74 -17.93
CA GLN A 358 6.39 9.96 -17.28
C GLN A 358 7.43 8.88 -17.68
N MET A 359 6.99 7.64 -17.87
CA MET A 359 7.88 6.58 -18.37
C MET A 359 8.41 6.90 -19.77
N LYS A 360 7.55 7.44 -20.66
CA LYS A 360 7.96 7.88 -22.01
C LYS A 360 9.04 8.97 -21.98
N LYS A 361 9.10 9.77 -20.90
CA LYS A 361 10.18 10.75 -20.68
C LYS A 361 11.47 10.11 -20.16
N GLY A 362 11.52 8.80 -19.96
CA GLY A 362 12.68 8.08 -19.45
C GLY A 362 12.98 8.31 -17.97
N GLU A 363 12.00 8.77 -17.18
CA GLU A 363 12.16 8.97 -15.75
C GLU A 363 12.22 7.61 -15.03
N LEU A 364 13.40 7.29 -14.47
CA LEU A 364 13.69 6.02 -13.81
C LEU A 364 12.70 5.72 -12.65
N ARG A 365 12.40 6.73 -11.86
CA ARG A 365 11.48 6.60 -10.71
C ARG A 365 10.08 6.21 -11.15
N SER A 366 9.62 6.79 -12.27
CA SER A 366 8.30 6.49 -12.82
C SER A 366 8.18 5.05 -13.28
N ILE A 367 9.25 4.45 -13.81
CA ILE A 367 9.28 3.02 -14.16
C ILE A 367 9.04 2.17 -12.90
N VAL A 368 9.78 2.44 -11.83
CA VAL A 368 9.68 1.65 -10.59
C VAL A 368 8.31 1.84 -9.92
N PHE A 369 7.84 3.10 -9.76
CA PHE A 369 6.54 3.37 -9.14
C PHE A 369 5.36 2.86 -9.96
N PHE A 370 5.43 2.93 -11.28
CA PHE A 370 4.34 2.41 -12.10
C PHE A 370 4.30 0.89 -12.08
N SER A 371 5.44 0.22 -12.00
CA SER A 371 5.51 -1.24 -11.84
C SER A 371 4.83 -1.71 -10.55
N ILE A 372 5.07 -1.02 -9.41
CA ILE A 372 4.40 -1.38 -8.16
C ILE A 372 2.91 -1.01 -8.16
N LEU A 373 2.53 0.09 -8.79
CA LEU A 373 1.14 0.49 -8.92
C LEU A 373 0.32 -0.60 -9.65
N LEU A 374 0.84 -1.13 -10.75
CA LEU A 374 0.20 -2.22 -11.49
C LEU A 374 0.16 -3.51 -10.65
N ALA A 375 1.24 -3.83 -9.96
CA ALA A 375 1.30 -5.00 -9.09
C ALA A 375 0.28 -4.94 -7.94
N LEU A 376 0.13 -3.78 -7.30
CA LEU A 376 -0.89 -3.54 -6.28
C LEU A 376 -2.30 -3.61 -6.88
N GLY A 377 -2.52 -3.03 -8.07
CA GLY A 377 -3.80 -3.14 -8.77
C GLY A 377 -4.23 -4.59 -9.02
N VAL A 378 -3.31 -5.45 -9.46
CA VAL A 378 -3.56 -6.89 -9.63
C VAL A 378 -3.85 -7.57 -8.28
N ARG A 379 -3.13 -7.21 -7.23
CA ARG A 379 -3.36 -7.75 -5.89
C ARG A 379 -4.77 -7.42 -5.38
N GLU A 380 -5.22 -6.19 -5.57
CA GLU A 380 -6.53 -5.72 -5.08
C GLU A 380 -7.73 -6.40 -5.77
N VAL A 381 -7.55 -6.97 -6.97
CA VAL A 381 -8.58 -7.77 -7.65
C VAL A 381 -8.90 -9.06 -6.89
N THR A 382 -7.88 -9.71 -6.31
CA THR A 382 -8.02 -11.11 -5.88
C THR A 382 -7.74 -11.35 -4.40
N PHE A 383 -7.14 -10.38 -3.66
CA PHE A 383 -6.49 -10.71 -2.39
C PHE A 383 -6.56 -9.61 -1.31
N SER A 384 -7.35 -8.56 -1.54
CA SER A 384 -7.56 -7.51 -0.53
C SER A 384 -8.29 -7.99 0.73
#